data_6632e2ded09ec788a660b2b2edb6e48d
#
_entry.id   6632e2ded09ec788a660b2b2edb6e48d
#
_cell.length_a   1.000
_cell.length_b   1.000
_cell.length_c   1.000
_cell.angle_alpha   90.00
_cell.angle_beta   90.00
_cell.angle_gamma   90.00
#
_symmetry.space_group_name_H-M   'P 1'
#
loop_
_entity.id
_entity.type
_entity.pdbx_description
1 polymer ?
#
loop_
_entity_poly.entity_id
_entity_poly.type
_entity_poly.pdbx_seq_one_letter_code
_entity_poly.pdbx_strand_id
1 'polypeptide(L)'
;MSLVLKDRYGRIHDYLRISLTDRCNFNCIYCTPQMEEAKKLDKKEILAFDELLRLVRIFTTEFGIRKIRFTGGEPMVRKDIIKFFEALSPIQKQTGFEFAITTNGALLHGNLPALKKAGLNRVNVSLDSLRPEVFRYITGSDKLDQVIRNILSLEEEGFKNTKINTVVIRNLNDTEAADFIDFFKRREITVRFIEFMPFQNNGWKKESFVSAEEIKNSIERRFHLDKTEDRHQIAELYQVRGFKAKAGFIRPISRHFCSECNRLRLKANGKMKLCLFDPAQNEIDLKELLRKGSSDGEIIKLVSESLSNKAKEHPGIYSLALGNKNSMKNIGG
;
A
#
# COMPACT_ATOMS: atom_id res chain seq x y z
N MET A 1 21.60 -16.68 12.16
CA MET A 1 21.44 -16.20 10.77
C MET A 1 19.97 -16.23 10.46
N SER A 2 19.39 -15.13 9.93
CA SER A 2 17.99 -15.11 9.52
C SER A 2 17.76 -16.00 8.30
N LEU A 3 16.62 -16.69 8.28
CA LEU A 3 16.15 -17.45 7.13
C LEU A 3 15.79 -16.46 6.01
N VAL A 4 16.21 -16.75 4.80
CA VAL A 4 15.84 -15.94 3.64
C VAL A 4 14.54 -16.48 3.03
N LEU A 5 13.49 -15.68 3.03
CA LEU A 5 12.24 -16.03 2.34
C LEU A 5 12.45 -15.98 0.83
N LYS A 6 12.80 -17.12 0.25
CA LYS A 6 13.04 -17.28 -1.19
C LYS A 6 11.99 -18.22 -1.78
N ASP A 7 11.29 -17.80 -2.83
CA ASP A 7 10.33 -18.66 -3.52
C ASP A 7 11.01 -19.57 -4.56
N ARG A 8 10.23 -20.50 -5.17
CA ARG A 8 10.72 -21.44 -6.18
C ARG A 8 11.25 -20.79 -7.45
N TYR A 9 11.01 -19.48 -7.67
CA TYR A 9 11.49 -18.72 -8.81
C TYR A 9 12.72 -17.87 -8.47
N GLY A 10 13.27 -18.01 -7.26
CA GLY A 10 14.44 -17.32 -6.83
C GLY A 10 14.22 -15.90 -6.28
N ARG A 11 12.97 -15.44 -6.19
CA ARG A 11 12.65 -14.09 -5.67
C ARG A 11 12.78 -14.08 -4.15
N ILE A 12 13.48 -13.07 -3.62
CA ILE A 12 13.62 -12.84 -2.18
C ILE A 12 12.48 -11.92 -1.73
N HIS A 13 11.80 -12.32 -0.65
CA HIS A 13 10.68 -11.59 -0.07
C HIS A 13 11.11 -10.91 1.23
N ASP A 14 11.49 -9.64 1.15
CA ASP A 14 11.97 -8.82 2.27
C ASP A 14 11.03 -7.65 2.60
N TYR A 15 9.84 -7.61 1.99
CA TYR A 15 8.85 -6.56 2.18
C TYR A 15 7.48 -7.14 2.60
N LEU A 16 7.05 -6.83 3.83
CA LEU A 16 5.74 -7.22 4.36
C LEU A 16 4.79 -6.03 4.41
N ARG A 17 3.58 -6.20 3.87
CA ARG A 17 2.47 -5.25 4.06
C ARG A 17 1.51 -5.84 5.09
N ILE A 18 1.13 -5.04 6.09
CA ILE A 18 0.23 -5.46 7.17
C ILE A 18 -1.00 -4.56 7.16
N SER A 19 -2.16 -5.14 6.93
CA SER A 19 -3.44 -4.47 7.13
C SER A 19 -3.80 -4.47 8.62
N LEU A 20 -3.97 -3.30 9.20
CA LEU A 20 -4.29 -3.15 10.63
C LEU A 20 -5.78 -3.23 10.92
N THR A 21 -6.61 -2.93 9.93
CA THR A 21 -8.07 -2.89 10.03
C THR A 21 -8.70 -2.91 8.65
N ASP A 22 -9.92 -3.39 8.55
CA ASP A 22 -10.79 -3.27 7.38
C ASP A 22 -11.63 -1.98 7.38
N ARG A 23 -11.55 -1.18 8.46
CA ARG A 23 -12.33 0.05 8.60
C ARG A 23 -11.60 1.22 7.95
N CYS A 24 -12.38 2.10 7.30
CA CYS A 24 -11.88 3.33 6.69
C CYS A 24 -12.88 4.46 6.95
N ASN A 25 -12.38 5.68 7.07
CA ASN A 25 -13.18 6.90 7.17
C ASN A 25 -13.48 7.51 5.78
N PHE A 26 -13.00 6.88 4.69
CA PHE A 26 -13.37 7.16 3.30
C PHE A 26 -14.09 5.96 2.70
N ASN A 27 -14.78 6.17 1.57
CA ASN A 27 -15.51 5.15 0.84
C ASN A 27 -15.18 5.20 -0.66
N CYS A 28 -13.88 5.06 -0.99
CA CYS A 28 -13.41 5.23 -2.36
C CYS A 28 -14.05 4.20 -3.30
N ILE A 29 -14.55 4.69 -4.45
CA ILE A 29 -15.31 3.92 -5.45
C ILE A 29 -14.54 2.71 -5.99
N TYR A 30 -13.21 2.79 -6.08
CA TYR A 30 -12.36 1.73 -6.59
C TYR A 30 -11.91 0.73 -5.50
N CYS A 31 -12.11 1.06 -4.22
CA CYS A 31 -11.63 0.27 -3.07
C CYS A 31 -12.75 -0.54 -2.43
N THR A 32 -13.94 0.04 -2.32
CA THR A 32 -15.10 -0.54 -1.64
C THR A 32 -16.12 -1.01 -2.69
N PRO A 33 -16.61 -2.26 -2.63
CA PRO A 33 -17.65 -2.73 -3.53
C PRO A 33 -18.91 -1.86 -3.45
N GLN A 34 -19.44 -1.46 -4.61
CA GLN A 34 -20.59 -0.56 -4.70
C GLN A 34 -21.92 -1.22 -4.31
N MET A 35 -22.00 -2.57 -4.30
CA MET A 35 -23.26 -3.32 -4.18
C MET A 35 -23.45 -4.08 -2.88
N GLU A 36 -22.47 -4.13 -2.02
CA GLU A 36 -22.60 -4.77 -0.71
C GLU A 36 -22.05 -3.83 0.35
N GLU A 37 -22.80 -3.67 1.45
CA GLU A 37 -22.14 -3.33 2.72
C GLU A 37 -21.12 -4.43 3.00
N ALA A 38 -19.88 -4.22 2.58
CA ALA A 38 -18.81 -5.18 2.79
C ALA A 38 -18.80 -5.48 4.28
N LYS A 39 -19.25 -6.69 4.66
CA LYS A 39 -19.39 -7.13 6.05
C LYS A 39 -18.09 -6.82 6.77
N LYS A 40 -18.13 -5.87 7.69
CA LYS A 40 -16.98 -5.48 8.49
C LYS A 40 -16.61 -6.63 9.40
N LEU A 41 -15.31 -6.84 9.56
CA LEU A 41 -14.81 -7.82 10.52
C LEU A 41 -15.26 -7.47 11.94
N ASP A 42 -15.66 -8.47 12.71
CA ASP A 42 -15.84 -8.31 14.14
C ASP A 42 -14.49 -8.02 14.81
N LYS A 43 -14.50 -7.32 15.95
CA LYS A 43 -13.27 -7.02 16.69
C LYS A 43 -12.43 -8.28 16.99
N LYS A 44 -13.10 -9.40 17.32
CA LYS A 44 -12.46 -10.70 17.58
C LYS A 44 -11.83 -11.34 16.33
N GLU A 45 -12.19 -10.90 15.13
CA GLU A 45 -11.61 -11.40 13.89
C GLU A 45 -10.35 -10.64 13.50
N ILE A 46 -10.16 -9.43 14.02
CA ILE A 46 -8.98 -8.61 13.75
C ILE A 46 -7.86 -9.05 14.69
N LEU A 47 -6.61 -9.11 14.16
CA LEU A 47 -5.43 -9.35 14.99
C LEU A 47 -5.29 -8.30 16.09
N ALA A 48 -5.07 -8.74 17.32
CA ALA A 48 -4.74 -7.87 18.45
C ALA A 48 -3.32 -7.27 18.28
N PHE A 49 -2.98 -6.24 19.04
CA PHE A 49 -1.68 -5.59 18.89
C PHE A 49 -0.51 -6.47 19.38
N ASP A 50 -0.72 -7.27 20.40
CA ASP A 50 0.25 -8.27 20.86
C ASP A 50 0.49 -9.38 19.83
N GLU A 51 -0.58 -9.86 19.17
CA GLU A 51 -0.48 -10.80 18.04
C GLU A 51 0.33 -10.18 16.89
N LEU A 52 0.07 -8.91 16.55
CA LEU A 52 0.82 -8.17 15.52
C LEU A 52 2.28 -7.95 15.89
N LEU A 53 2.59 -7.58 17.15
CA LEU A 53 3.96 -7.41 17.64
C LEU A 53 4.75 -8.71 17.57
N ARG A 54 4.13 -9.84 17.94
CA ARG A 54 4.73 -11.17 17.83
C ARG A 54 5.08 -11.50 16.38
N LEU A 55 4.13 -11.30 15.45
CA LEU A 55 4.36 -11.52 14.02
C LEU A 55 5.44 -10.60 13.46
N VAL A 56 5.40 -9.29 13.78
CA VAL A 56 6.45 -8.35 13.35
C VAL A 56 7.82 -8.81 13.80
N ARG A 57 7.96 -9.26 15.06
CA ARG A 57 9.23 -9.80 15.57
C ARG A 57 9.67 -11.00 14.75
N ILE A 58 8.83 -12.03 14.58
CA ILE A 58 9.15 -13.22 13.79
C ILE A 58 9.61 -12.82 12.38
N PHE A 59 8.84 -11.97 11.69
CA PHE A 59 9.16 -11.59 10.32
C PHE A 59 10.48 -10.80 10.20
N THR A 60 10.80 -9.97 11.18
CA THR A 60 12.01 -9.14 11.13
C THR A 60 13.26 -9.85 11.65
N THR A 61 13.14 -10.69 12.71
CA THR A 61 14.31 -11.40 13.29
C THR A 61 14.61 -12.69 12.55
N GLU A 62 13.58 -13.51 12.29
CA GLU A 62 13.77 -14.84 11.73
C GLU A 62 13.87 -14.83 10.20
N PHE A 63 13.02 -14.05 9.53
CA PHE A 63 12.99 -13.99 8.08
C PHE A 63 13.75 -12.81 7.48
N GLY A 64 14.28 -11.91 8.28
CA GLY A 64 15.05 -10.77 7.80
C GLY A 64 14.23 -9.80 6.95
N ILE A 65 12.94 -9.64 7.22
CA ILE A 65 12.10 -8.62 6.57
C ILE A 65 12.68 -7.23 6.85
N ARG A 66 13.07 -6.53 5.77
CA ARG A 66 13.71 -5.21 5.85
C ARG A 66 12.73 -4.05 5.82
N LYS A 67 11.50 -4.30 5.36
CA LYS A 67 10.49 -3.28 5.22
C LYS A 67 9.13 -3.78 5.66
N ILE A 68 8.49 -3.04 6.57
CA ILE A 68 7.10 -3.25 6.94
C ILE A 68 6.29 -2.00 6.61
N ARG A 69 5.20 -2.20 5.87
CA ARG A 69 4.25 -1.13 5.57
C ARG A 69 2.90 -1.44 6.20
N PHE A 70 2.52 -0.63 7.14
CA PHE A 70 1.19 -0.70 7.72
C PHE A 70 0.17 0.01 6.84
N THR A 71 -0.95 -0.66 6.65
CA THR A 71 -2.08 -0.23 5.83
C THR A 71 -3.38 -0.64 6.53
N GLY A 72 -4.45 -0.77 5.77
CA GLY A 72 -5.72 -1.27 6.25
C GLY A 72 -6.80 -0.90 5.26
N GLY A 73 -8.01 -0.61 5.78
CA GLY A 73 -8.82 0.44 5.24
C GLY A 73 -8.04 1.75 5.46
N GLU A 74 -8.18 2.34 6.64
CA GLU A 74 -7.30 3.45 7.06
C GLU A 74 -6.60 3.09 8.39
N PRO A 75 -5.27 2.97 8.43
CA PRO A 75 -4.58 2.57 9.67
C PRO A 75 -4.82 3.51 10.85
N MET A 76 -4.94 4.82 10.57
CA MET A 76 -5.10 5.85 11.61
C MET A 76 -6.48 5.85 12.28
N VAL A 77 -7.49 5.12 11.78
CA VAL A 77 -8.79 4.98 12.47
C VAL A 77 -8.76 3.93 13.57
N ARG A 78 -7.74 3.09 13.62
CA ARG A 78 -7.64 2.05 14.64
C ARG A 78 -7.31 2.69 15.99
N LYS A 79 -8.19 2.44 16.99
CA LYS A 79 -7.99 2.95 18.35
C LYS A 79 -6.61 2.53 18.89
N ASP A 80 -5.97 3.43 19.61
CA ASP A 80 -4.65 3.22 20.24
C ASP A 80 -3.50 2.89 19.25
N ILE A 81 -3.65 3.25 17.97
CA ILE A 81 -2.65 2.95 16.93
C ILE A 81 -1.28 3.55 17.23
N ILE A 82 -1.23 4.74 17.83
CA ILE A 82 0.03 5.39 18.19
C ILE A 82 0.78 4.56 19.24
N LYS A 83 0.09 4.05 20.27
CA LYS A 83 0.68 3.17 21.29
C LYS A 83 1.25 1.89 20.66
N PHE A 84 0.54 1.30 19.69
CA PHE A 84 1.06 0.16 18.93
C PHE A 84 2.34 0.50 18.18
N PHE A 85 2.37 1.66 17.51
CA PHE A 85 3.57 2.11 16.79
C PHE A 85 4.75 2.40 17.73
N GLU A 86 4.49 2.97 18.91
CA GLU A 86 5.50 3.14 19.95
C GLU A 86 6.06 1.79 20.43
N ALA A 87 5.19 0.78 20.59
CA ALA A 87 5.58 -0.57 20.98
C ALA A 87 6.43 -1.32 19.92
N LEU A 88 6.41 -0.87 18.65
CA LEU A 88 7.30 -1.38 17.60
C LEU A 88 8.75 -0.86 17.72
N SER A 89 8.96 0.27 18.40
CA SER A 89 10.26 0.95 18.44
C SER A 89 11.41 0.05 18.94
N PRO A 90 11.26 -0.79 19.98
CA PRO A 90 12.32 -1.71 20.40
C PRO A 90 12.69 -2.72 19.31
N ILE A 91 11.68 -3.29 18.62
CA ILE A 91 11.90 -4.26 17.53
C ILE A 91 12.60 -3.56 16.36
N GLN A 92 12.17 -2.34 16.01
CA GLN A 92 12.78 -1.56 14.94
C GLN A 92 14.25 -1.22 15.23
N LYS A 93 14.55 -0.80 16.47
CA LYS A 93 15.95 -0.51 16.89
C LYS A 93 16.84 -1.73 16.79
N GLN A 94 16.31 -2.91 17.15
CA GLN A 94 17.05 -4.17 17.12
C GLN A 94 17.30 -4.65 15.68
N THR A 95 16.31 -4.53 14.79
CA THR A 95 16.33 -5.18 13.46
C THR A 95 16.57 -4.22 12.30
N GLY A 96 16.42 -2.92 12.53
CA GLY A 96 16.65 -1.88 11.52
C GLY A 96 15.62 -1.84 10.37
N PHE A 97 14.46 -2.50 10.51
CA PHE A 97 13.48 -2.52 9.43
C PHE A 97 12.93 -1.12 9.11
N GLU A 98 12.67 -0.85 7.84
CA GLU A 98 12.01 0.38 7.40
C GLU A 98 10.53 0.33 7.80
N PHE A 99 10.14 1.20 8.73
CA PHE A 99 8.75 1.38 9.16
C PHE A 99 8.05 2.39 8.25
N ALA A 100 7.00 1.93 7.58
CA ALA A 100 6.24 2.74 6.63
C ALA A 100 4.73 2.63 6.85
N ILE A 101 3.98 3.69 6.50
CA ILE A 101 2.51 3.64 6.44
C ILE A 101 1.99 4.01 5.04
N THR A 102 0.79 3.52 4.73
CA THR A 102 -0.06 4.06 3.65
C THR A 102 -1.35 4.53 4.29
N THR A 103 -1.74 5.77 4.04
CA THR A 103 -2.89 6.44 4.67
C THR A 103 -3.61 7.32 3.65
N ASN A 104 -4.88 7.62 3.88
CA ASN A 104 -5.61 8.64 3.14
C ASN A 104 -5.27 10.08 3.59
N GLY A 105 -4.43 10.22 4.60
CA GLY A 105 -3.91 11.50 5.07
C GLY A 105 -4.86 12.33 5.95
N ALA A 106 -6.14 12.01 6.02
CA ALA A 106 -7.11 12.86 6.74
C ALA A 106 -6.86 12.94 8.26
N LEU A 107 -6.25 11.90 8.85
CA LEU A 107 -6.03 11.79 10.30
C LEU A 107 -4.57 12.02 10.74
N LEU A 108 -3.73 12.58 9.88
CA LEU A 108 -2.32 12.82 10.19
C LEU A 108 -2.12 14.03 11.11
N HIS A 109 -3.00 15.04 11.03
CA HIS A 109 -2.90 16.25 11.83
C HIS A 109 -2.80 15.93 13.34
N GLY A 110 -1.85 16.57 14.03
CA GLY A 110 -1.57 16.36 15.46
C GLY A 110 -0.89 15.02 15.80
N ASN A 111 -0.81 14.07 14.88
CA ASN A 111 -0.19 12.75 15.11
C ASN A 111 1.24 12.66 14.58
N LEU A 112 1.68 13.58 13.70
CA LEU A 112 2.98 13.50 13.03
C LEU A 112 4.17 13.44 13.98
N PRO A 113 4.26 14.29 15.05
CA PRO A 113 5.36 14.22 16.01
C PRO A 113 5.42 12.86 16.72
N ALA A 114 4.28 12.32 17.13
CA ALA A 114 4.20 11.02 17.80
C ALA A 114 4.58 9.88 16.86
N LEU A 115 4.12 9.90 15.60
CA LEU A 115 4.49 8.94 14.56
C LEU A 115 6.00 8.95 14.30
N LYS A 116 6.61 10.14 14.22
CA LYS A 116 8.06 10.28 14.03
C LYS A 116 8.84 9.73 15.22
N LYS A 117 8.41 10.07 16.46
CA LYS A 117 9.00 9.54 17.70
C LYS A 117 8.89 8.01 17.78
N ALA A 118 7.79 7.44 17.30
CA ALA A 118 7.60 5.99 17.21
C ALA A 118 8.50 5.32 16.15
N GLY A 119 9.28 6.07 15.38
CA GLY A 119 10.21 5.55 14.38
C GLY A 119 9.65 5.43 12.96
N LEU A 120 8.52 6.06 12.66
CA LEU A 120 7.99 6.08 11.30
C LEU A 120 8.97 6.75 10.33
N ASN A 121 9.39 6.00 9.29
CA ASN A 121 10.38 6.48 8.33
C ASN A 121 9.73 6.99 7.02
N ARG A 122 8.65 6.35 6.58
CA ARG A 122 8.07 6.58 5.24
C ARG A 122 6.56 6.72 5.29
N VAL A 123 6.06 7.76 4.67
CA VAL A 123 4.62 8.00 4.51
C VAL A 123 4.24 7.95 3.04
N ASN A 124 3.24 7.12 2.71
CA ASN A 124 2.54 7.22 1.44
C ASN A 124 1.14 7.76 1.73
N VAL A 125 0.74 8.80 1.03
CA VAL A 125 -0.62 9.35 1.11
C VAL A 125 -1.36 9.05 -0.17
N SER A 126 -2.59 8.56 -0.06
CA SER A 126 -3.49 8.40 -1.20
C SER A 126 -4.22 9.72 -1.44
N LEU A 127 -4.07 10.26 -2.66
CA LEU A 127 -4.73 11.49 -3.10
C LEU A 127 -5.04 11.35 -4.59
N ASP A 128 -6.31 11.20 -4.93
CA ASP A 128 -6.71 10.84 -6.29
C ASP A 128 -7.13 12.04 -7.14
N SER A 129 -7.36 13.20 -6.54
CA SER A 129 -7.71 14.43 -7.26
C SER A 129 -7.33 15.68 -6.46
N LEU A 130 -7.03 16.76 -7.17
CA LEU A 130 -6.87 18.12 -6.64
C LEU A 130 -8.16 18.94 -6.77
N ARG A 131 -9.16 18.44 -7.49
CA ARG A 131 -10.46 19.08 -7.68
C ARG A 131 -11.44 18.60 -6.61
N PRO A 132 -12.05 19.49 -5.82
CA PRO A 132 -12.92 19.12 -4.70
C PRO A 132 -14.08 18.20 -5.09
N GLU A 133 -14.75 18.49 -6.21
CA GLU A 133 -15.88 17.70 -6.69
C GLU A 133 -15.46 16.28 -7.12
N VAL A 134 -14.31 16.14 -7.78
CA VAL A 134 -13.77 14.85 -8.21
C VAL A 134 -13.26 14.07 -7.00
N PHE A 135 -12.56 14.72 -6.08
CA PHE A 135 -12.12 14.11 -4.83
C PHE A 135 -13.31 13.57 -4.03
N ARG A 136 -14.36 14.39 -3.88
CA ARG A 136 -15.61 13.96 -3.19
C ARG A 136 -16.24 12.77 -3.89
N TYR A 137 -16.35 12.81 -5.20
CA TYR A 137 -16.91 11.70 -5.98
C TYR A 137 -16.12 10.41 -5.80
N ILE A 138 -14.78 10.47 -5.89
CA ILE A 138 -13.92 9.29 -5.75
C ILE A 138 -13.93 8.75 -4.31
N THR A 139 -13.84 9.62 -3.31
CA THR A 139 -13.54 9.22 -1.92
C THR A 139 -14.77 9.16 -1.01
N GLY A 140 -15.88 9.76 -1.43
CA GLY A 140 -17.05 9.96 -0.58
C GLY A 140 -16.80 10.95 0.58
N SER A 141 -15.82 11.87 0.47
CA SER A 141 -15.37 12.76 1.56
C SER A 141 -15.09 14.17 1.07
N ASP A 142 -15.39 15.16 1.89
CA ASP A 142 -15.13 16.60 1.65
C ASP A 142 -13.79 17.09 2.23
N LYS A 143 -12.88 16.15 2.59
CA LYS A 143 -11.66 16.48 3.35
C LYS A 143 -10.44 16.79 2.48
N LEU A 144 -10.60 17.21 1.22
CA LEU A 144 -9.47 17.48 0.33
C LEU A 144 -8.48 18.47 0.93
N ASP A 145 -8.95 19.64 1.38
CA ASP A 145 -8.08 20.68 1.97
C ASP A 145 -7.34 20.19 3.21
N GLN A 146 -8.00 19.39 4.04
CA GLN A 146 -7.37 18.79 5.21
C GLN A 146 -6.26 17.81 4.80
N VAL A 147 -6.51 16.96 3.78
CA VAL A 147 -5.51 16.02 3.28
C VAL A 147 -4.32 16.77 2.69
N ILE A 148 -4.57 17.81 1.88
CA ILE A 148 -3.50 18.63 1.30
C ILE A 148 -2.65 19.30 2.40
N ARG A 149 -3.29 19.97 3.38
CA ARG A 149 -2.56 20.56 4.52
C ARG A 149 -1.70 19.53 5.24
N ASN A 150 -2.23 18.34 5.49
CA ASN A 150 -1.50 17.27 6.17
C ASN A 150 -0.33 16.73 5.32
N ILE A 151 -0.46 16.68 4.00
CA ILE A 151 0.66 16.32 3.10
C ILE A 151 1.78 17.36 3.20
N LEU A 152 1.43 18.65 3.19
CA LEU A 152 2.42 19.72 3.27
C LEU A 152 3.14 19.73 4.62
N SER A 153 2.43 19.47 5.72
CA SER A 153 3.02 19.35 7.07
C SER A 153 4.01 18.19 7.22
N LEU A 154 3.93 17.13 6.39
CA LEU A 154 4.90 16.03 6.45
C LEU A 154 6.34 16.51 6.23
N GLU A 155 6.56 17.41 5.29
CA GLU A 155 7.91 17.95 5.01
C GLU A 155 8.40 18.81 6.17
N GLU A 156 7.52 19.65 6.76
CA GLU A 156 7.79 20.50 7.91
C GLU A 156 8.17 19.69 9.16
N GLU A 157 7.51 18.55 9.35
CA GLU A 157 7.83 17.59 10.40
C GLU A 157 9.04 16.70 10.06
N GLY A 158 9.71 16.95 8.92
CA GLY A 158 10.95 16.29 8.50
C GLY A 158 10.76 14.86 7.96
N PHE A 159 9.56 14.53 7.46
CA PHE A 159 9.37 13.31 6.67
C PHE A 159 9.86 13.53 5.24
N LYS A 160 11.01 12.93 4.92
CA LYS A 160 11.59 13.01 3.57
C LYS A 160 11.03 11.94 2.64
N ASN A 161 11.03 12.23 1.34
CA ASN A 161 10.60 11.30 0.29
C ASN A 161 9.15 10.80 0.48
N THR A 162 8.25 11.67 0.92
CA THR A 162 6.81 11.41 0.93
C THR A 162 6.34 11.04 -0.46
N LYS A 163 5.48 10.02 -0.54
CA LYS A 163 4.93 9.56 -1.81
C LYS A 163 3.43 9.79 -1.83
N ILE A 164 2.93 10.36 -2.89
CA ILE A 164 1.50 10.47 -3.16
C ILE A 164 1.14 9.35 -4.14
N ASN A 165 0.10 8.60 -3.84
CA ASN A 165 -0.45 7.58 -4.72
C ASN A 165 -1.75 8.10 -5.31
N THR A 166 -1.86 8.09 -6.62
CA THR A 166 -3.04 8.52 -7.37
C THR A 166 -3.46 7.38 -8.30
N VAL A 167 -4.63 6.80 -8.07
CA VAL A 167 -5.23 5.84 -8.99
C VAL A 167 -5.87 6.63 -10.13
N VAL A 168 -5.43 6.40 -11.36
CA VAL A 168 -5.90 7.16 -12.52
C VAL A 168 -7.04 6.41 -13.20
N ILE A 169 -8.18 7.09 -13.35
CA ILE A 169 -9.42 6.56 -13.92
C ILE A 169 -9.84 7.47 -15.08
N ARG A 170 -10.05 6.89 -16.26
CA ARG A 170 -10.44 7.62 -17.48
C ARG A 170 -11.75 8.37 -17.28
N ASN A 171 -11.82 9.58 -17.87
CA ASN A 171 -12.94 10.52 -17.79
C ASN A 171 -13.27 10.99 -16.36
N LEU A 172 -12.38 10.78 -15.40
CA LEU A 172 -12.58 11.20 -14.02
C LEU A 172 -11.44 12.11 -13.55
N ASN A 173 -10.23 11.58 -13.41
CA ASN A 173 -9.04 12.32 -12.95
C ASN A 173 -7.83 12.17 -13.89
N ASP A 174 -8.00 11.56 -15.07
CA ASP A 174 -6.93 11.29 -16.03
C ASP A 174 -6.31 12.56 -16.64
N THR A 175 -6.99 13.68 -16.56
CA THR A 175 -6.49 14.99 -17.01
C THR A 175 -5.66 15.73 -15.96
N GLU A 176 -5.63 15.27 -14.69
CA GLU A 176 -5.00 15.99 -13.58
C GLU A 176 -3.51 15.67 -13.39
N ALA A 177 -2.93 14.72 -14.14
CA ALA A 177 -1.58 14.24 -13.88
C ALA A 177 -0.51 15.35 -13.92
N ALA A 178 -0.58 16.24 -14.91
CA ALA A 178 0.33 17.39 -15.00
C ALA A 178 0.08 18.43 -13.90
N ASP A 179 -1.19 18.59 -13.47
CA ASP A 179 -1.55 19.54 -12.41
C ASP A 179 -1.03 19.06 -11.04
N PHE A 180 -1.04 17.75 -10.76
CA PHE A 180 -0.39 17.17 -9.58
C PHE A 180 1.11 17.49 -9.53
N ILE A 181 1.80 17.36 -10.66
CA ILE A 181 3.23 17.67 -10.76
C ILE A 181 3.48 19.17 -10.53
N ASP A 182 2.67 20.03 -11.14
CA ASP A 182 2.80 21.48 -10.95
C ASP A 182 2.51 21.92 -9.52
N PHE A 183 1.47 21.35 -8.90
CA PHE A 183 1.07 21.67 -7.54
C PHE A 183 2.19 21.37 -6.53
N PHE A 184 2.88 20.23 -6.69
CA PHE A 184 3.96 19.81 -5.78
C PHE A 184 5.37 20.19 -6.25
N LYS A 185 5.54 20.97 -7.32
CA LYS A 185 6.84 21.27 -7.97
C LYS A 185 7.97 21.74 -7.03
N ARG A 186 7.63 22.43 -5.94
CA ARG A 186 8.59 22.98 -4.96
C ARG A 186 8.87 22.04 -3.77
N ARG A 187 8.28 20.83 -3.74
CA ARG A 187 8.32 19.87 -2.62
C ARG A 187 9.10 18.63 -2.98
N GLU A 188 9.81 18.04 -2.02
CA GLU A 188 10.49 16.73 -2.19
C GLU A 188 9.50 15.58 -2.13
N ILE A 189 8.52 15.59 -3.01
CA ILE A 189 7.42 14.62 -3.08
C ILE A 189 7.53 13.82 -4.39
N THR A 190 7.24 12.53 -4.32
CA THR A 190 7.05 11.71 -5.52
C THR A 190 5.56 11.46 -5.72
N VAL A 191 4.97 11.99 -6.78
CA VAL A 191 3.61 11.63 -7.21
C VAL A 191 3.67 10.35 -8.03
N ARG A 192 2.97 9.32 -7.59
CA ARG A 192 2.94 8.02 -8.24
C ARG A 192 1.57 7.75 -8.83
N PHE A 193 1.49 7.74 -10.12
CA PHE A 193 0.31 7.42 -10.88
C PHE A 193 0.20 5.91 -11.03
N ILE A 194 -0.95 5.36 -10.68
CA ILE A 194 -1.21 3.91 -10.60
C ILE A 194 -2.32 3.59 -11.60
N GLU A 195 -2.07 2.63 -12.47
CA GLU A 195 -3.09 2.08 -13.35
C GLU A 195 -4.24 1.48 -12.54
N PHE A 196 -5.48 1.80 -12.89
CA PHE A 196 -6.67 1.28 -12.25
C PHE A 196 -6.78 -0.23 -12.46
N MET A 197 -6.83 -1.00 -11.38
CA MET A 197 -6.82 -2.47 -11.40
C MET A 197 -8.23 -3.04 -11.20
N PRO A 198 -8.55 -4.19 -11.85
CA PRO A 198 -9.81 -4.88 -11.65
C PRO A 198 -9.82 -5.61 -10.29
N PHE A 199 -10.77 -5.26 -9.43
CA PHE A 199 -11.12 -5.94 -8.20
C PHE A 199 -12.61 -6.17 -8.13
N GLN A 200 -13.05 -7.04 -7.22
CA GLN A 200 -14.47 -7.37 -7.06
C GLN A 200 -15.32 -6.11 -6.90
N ASN A 201 -16.28 -5.93 -7.78
CA ASN A 201 -17.30 -4.87 -7.74
C ASN A 201 -16.74 -3.43 -7.61
N ASN A 202 -15.52 -3.18 -8.06
CA ASN A 202 -14.91 -1.85 -8.00
C ASN A 202 -15.19 -0.97 -9.23
N GLY A 203 -16.13 -1.39 -10.07
CA GLY A 203 -16.53 -0.62 -11.26
C GLY A 203 -15.48 -0.60 -12.40
N TRP A 204 -14.43 -1.41 -12.32
CA TRP A 204 -13.43 -1.48 -13.36
C TRP A 204 -14.02 -1.97 -14.68
N LYS A 205 -13.75 -1.23 -15.73
CA LYS A 205 -14.06 -1.57 -17.12
C LYS A 205 -12.85 -1.22 -17.98
N LYS A 206 -12.74 -1.85 -19.15
CA LYS A 206 -11.66 -1.56 -20.10
C LYS A 206 -11.63 -0.07 -20.49
N GLU A 207 -12.79 0.53 -20.63
CA GLU A 207 -12.99 1.94 -20.98
C GLU A 207 -12.56 2.89 -19.84
N SER A 208 -12.51 2.44 -18.61
CA SER A 208 -12.03 3.23 -17.45
C SER A 208 -10.52 3.15 -17.25
N PHE A 209 -9.84 2.28 -17.98
CA PHE A 209 -8.41 2.09 -17.89
C PHE A 209 -7.64 3.18 -18.64
N VAL A 210 -6.59 3.70 -17.99
CA VAL A 210 -5.58 4.59 -18.59
C VAL A 210 -4.22 3.96 -18.37
N SER A 211 -3.47 3.74 -19.44
CA SER A 211 -2.12 3.19 -19.32
C SER A 211 -1.15 4.20 -18.72
N ALA A 212 -0.15 3.71 -18.02
CA ALA A 212 0.90 4.56 -17.46
C ALA A 212 1.65 5.36 -18.55
N GLU A 213 1.73 4.82 -19.78
CA GLU A 213 2.31 5.53 -20.92
C GLU A 213 1.46 6.72 -21.35
N GLU A 214 0.13 6.56 -21.42
CA GLU A 214 -0.78 7.68 -21.72
C GLU A 214 -0.68 8.77 -20.65
N ILE A 215 -0.60 8.38 -19.36
CA ILE A 215 -0.43 9.32 -18.23
C ILE A 215 0.90 10.05 -18.36
N LYS A 216 1.99 9.33 -18.65
CA LYS A 216 3.32 9.90 -18.85
C LYS A 216 3.31 10.92 -19.99
N ASN A 217 2.74 10.56 -21.15
CA ASN A 217 2.63 11.43 -22.31
C ASN A 217 1.81 12.70 -22.02
N SER A 218 0.78 12.60 -21.16
CA SER A 218 0.01 13.79 -20.74
C SER A 218 0.85 14.78 -19.93
N ILE A 219 1.75 14.27 -19.09
CA ILE A 219 2.70 15.12 -18.33
C ILE A 219 3.76 15.71 -19.27
N GLU A 220 4.28 14.92 -20.21
CA GLU A 220 5.34 15.35 -21.14
C GLU A 220 4.89 16.45 -22.11
N ARG A 221 3.59 16.65 -22.32
CA ARG A 221 3.07 17.81 -23.05
C ARG A 221 3.35 19.16 -22.38
N ARG A 222 3.61 19.15 -21.05
CA ARG A 222 3.84 20.38 -20.27
C ARG A 222 5.23 20.44 -19.64
N PHE A 223 5.82 19.28 -19.30
CA PHE A 223 7.04 19.18 -18.51
C PHE A 223 7.99 18.14 -19.09
N HIS A 224 9.28 18.37 -19.01
CA HIS A 224 10.28 17.38 -19.42
C HIS A 224 10.56 16.38 -18.29
N LEU A 225 10.55 15.08 -18.63
CA LEU A 225 10.78 13.97 -17.70
C LEU A 225 12.13 13.30 -17.99
N ASP A 226 13.07 13.38 -17.05
CA ASP A 226 14.36 12.69 -17.11
C ASP A 226 14.25 11.38 -16.32
N LYS A 227 14.44 10.23 -16.98
CA LYS A 227 14.34 8.92 -16.32
C LYS A 227 15.42 8.77 -15.26
N THR A 228 15.05 8.28 -14.05
CA THR A 228 16.01 8.01 -12.98
C THR A 228 16.49 6.56 -13.03
N GLU A 229 17.73 6.31 -12.59
CA GLU A 229 18.33 4.96 -12.60
C GLU A 229 17.92 4.08 -11.40
N ASP A 230 16.92 4.46 -10.62
CA ASP A 230 16.51 3.73 -9.43
C ASP A 230 15.83 2.39 -9.79
N ARG A 231 16.65 1.32 -9.89
CA ARG A 231 16.27 -0.01 -10.41
C ARG A 231 15.48 -0.88 -9.45
N HIS A 232 15.35 -0.48 -8.17
CA HIS A 232 14.74 -1.33 -7.14
C HIS A 232 13.34 -0.89 -6.71
N GLN A 233 12.66 -0.07 -7.50
CA GLN A 233 11.30 0.38 -7.19
C GLN A 233 10.30 -0.15 -8.20
N ILE A 234 9.08 -0.45 -7.66
CA ILE A 234 7.93 -0.88 -8.47
C ILE A 234 7.42 0.23 -9.39
N ALA A 235 7.61 1.47 -8.97
CA ALA A 235 7.32 2.64 -9.79
C ALA A 235 8.54 2.97 -10.64
N GLU A 236 8.35 3.10 -11.93
CA GLU A 236 9.31 3.70 -12.83
C GLU A 236 9.35 5.20 -12.55
N LEU A 237 10.52 5.72 -12.11
CA LEU A 237 10.66 7.08 -11.60
C LEU A 237 11.30 8.02 -12.63
N TYR A 238 10.81 9.25 -12.63
CA TYR A 238 11.32 10.34 -13.45
C TYR A 238 11.51 11.61 -12.62
N GLN A 239 12.63 12.25 -12.78
CA GLN A 239 12.84 13.62 -12.32
C GLN A 239 12.15 14.58 -13.28
N VAL A 240 11.32 15.47 -12.75
CA VAL A 240 10.74 16.55 -13.56
C VAL A 240 11.75 17.70 -13.61
N ARG A 241 12.15 18.09 -14.81
CA ARG A 241 13.22 19.09 -15.00
C ARG A 241 12.81 20.43 -14.40
N GLY A 242 13.68 20.99 -13.55
CA GLY A 242 13.45 22.25 -12.84
C GLY A 242 12.56 22.15 -11.59
N PHE A 243 12.08 20.95 -11.22
CA PHE A 243 11.22 20.75 -10.06
C PHE A 243 11.91 19.90 -8.99
N LYS A 244 11.53 20.08 -7.72
CA LYS A 244 11.90 19.14 -6.65
C LYS A 244 11.06 17.87 -6.70
N ALA A 245 9.82 17.97 -7.16
CA ALA A 245 8.91 16.86 -7.33
C ALA A 245 9.38 15.86 -8.38
N LYS A 246 9.04 14.58 -8.15
CA LYS A 246 9.26 13.48 -9.09
C LYS A 246 7.93 12.88 -9.54
N ALA A 247 7.89 12.39 -10.77
CA ALA A 247 6.82 11.57 -11.29
C ALA A 247 7.20 10.09 -11.18
N GLY A 248 6.24 9.24 -10.83
CA GLY A 248 6.42 7.79 -10.81
C GLY A 248 5.24 7.09 -11.45
N PHE A 249 5.49 5.97 -12.15
CA PHE A 249 4.44 5.22 -12.84
C PHE A 249 4.43 3.79 -12.34
N ILE A 250 3.29 3.31 -11.82
CA ILE A 250 3.08 1.94 -11.38
C ILE A 250 2.19 1.25 -12.40
N ARG A 251 2.73 0.23 -13.06
CA ARG A 251 2.16 -0.45 -14.23
C ARG A 251 1.75 -1.89 -13.92
N PRO A 252 0.79 -2.13 -13.01
CA PRO A 252 0.40 -3.50 -12.64
C PRO A 252 -0.30 -4.25 -13.78
N ILE A 253 -0.82 -3.54 -14.76
CA ILE A 253 -1.65 -4.05 -15.85
C ILE A 253 -0.89 -4.07 -17.17
N SER A 254 -0.31 -2.93 -17.57
CA SER A 254 0.37 -2.81 -18.87
C SER A 254 1.77 -3.46 -18.88
N ARG A 255 2.41 -3.61 -17.70
CA ARG A 255 3.72 -4.26 -17.59
C ARG A 255 3.85 -4.98 -16.25
N HIS A 256 3.90 -6.31 -16.30
CA HIS A 256 4.08 -7.12 -15.11
C HIS A 256 5.46 -6.93 -14.48
N PHE A 257 5.48 -6.64 -13.17
CA PHE A 257 6.70 -6.62 -12.34
C PHE A 257 6.78 -7.85 -11.42
N CYS A 258 6.11 -8.94 -11.79
CA CYS A 258 6.01 -10.16 -10.98
C CYS A 258 7.37 -10.82 -10.76
N SER A 259 8.28 -10.74 -11.73
CA SER A 259 9.64 -11.28 -11.63
C SER A 259 10.49 -10.62 -10.54
N GLU A 260 10.20 -9.36 -10.21
CA GLU A 260 10.93 -8.58 -9.20
C GLU A 260 10.11 -8.40 -7.90
N CYS A 261 8.96 -9.10 -7.80
CA CYS A 261 8.05 -8.91 -6.66
C CYS A 261 8.62 -9.53 -5.38
N ASN A 262 8.96 -8.68 -4.42
CA ASN A 262 9.48 -9.06 -3.09
C ASN A 262 8.43 -8.98 -1.96
N ARG A 263 7.12 -8.89 -2.30
CA ARG A 263 6.09 -8.56 -1.31
C ARG A 263 5.33 -9.77 -0.82
N LEU A 264 5.02 -9.72 0.49
CA LEU A 264 4.03 -10.53 1.16
C LEU A 264 2.98 -9.61 1.80
N ARG A 265 1.79 -10.14 2.09
CA ARG A 265 0.69 -9.37 2.68
C ARG A 265 0.07 -10.12 3.85
N LEU A 266 -0.15 -9.43 4.96
CA LEU A 266 -0.92 -9.90 6.10
C LEU A 266 -2.20 -9.07 6.18
N LYS A 267 -3.34 -9.74 6.10
CA LYS A 267 -4.66 -9.11 6.21
C LYS A 267 -5.01 -8.81 7.68
N ALA A 268 -5.97 -7.91 7.90
CA ALA A 268 -6.41 -7.54 9.24
C ALA A 268 -6.93 -8.75 10.05
N ASN A 269 -7.51 -9.74 9.37
CA ASN A 269 -7.96 -10.99 9.99
C ASN A 269 -6.86 -12.05 10.19
N GLY A 270 -5.60 -11.69 10.04
CA GLY A 270 -4.46 -12.58 10.26
C GLY A 270 -4.17 -13.59 9.16
N LYS A 271 -4.90 -13.54 8.07
CA LYS A 271 -4.59 -14.36 6.90
C LYS A 271 -3.48 -13.74 6.06
N MET A 272 -2.47 -14.51 5.71
CA MET A 272 -1.36 -14.08 4.87
C MET A 272 -1.62 -14.46 3.40
N LYS A 273 -1.37 -13.51 2.49
CA LYS A 273 -1.39 -13.70 1.04
C LYS A 273 0.02 -13.59 0.47
N LEU A 274 0.35 -14.46 -0.45
CA LEU A 274 1.63 -14.46 -1.16
C LEU A 274 1.64 -13.46 -2.33
N CYS A 275 0.48 -13.20 -2.93
CA CYS A 275 0.29 -12.23 -4.00
C CYS A 275 -0.96 -11.37 -3.76
N LEU A 276 -1.00 -10.18 -4.34
CA LEU A 276 -2.17 -9.29 -4.30
C LEU A 276 -3.42 -9.97 -4.89
N PHE A 277 -3.22 -10.73 -5.95
CA PHE A 277 -4.27 -11.36 -6.74
C PHE A 277 -4.52 -12.83 -6.38
N ASP A 278 -3.83 -13.39 -5.37
CA ASP A 278 -4.09 -14.77 -4.95
C ASP A 278 -5.55 -14.96 -4.54
N PRO A 279 -6.17 -16.07 -4.92
CA PRO A 279 -7.50 -16.40 -4.46
C PRO A 279 -7.50 -16.70 -2.95
N ALA A 280 -8.67 -16.53 -2.30
CA ALA A 280 -8.80 -16.66 -0.86
C ALA A 280 -8.43 -18.07 -0.32
N GLN A 281 -8.59 -19.10 -1.15
CA GLN A 281 -8.25 -20.49 -0.79
C GLN A 281 -6.75 -20.73 -0.58
N ASN A 282 -5.90 -19.86 -1.12
CA ASN A 282 -4.43 -19.95 -0.96
C ASN A 282 -3.92 -19.11 0.24
N GLU A 283 -4.82 -18.54 1.04
CA GLU A 283 -4.44 -17.74 2.19
C GLU A 283 -4.01 -18.63 3.37
N ILE A 284 -2.98 -18.21 4.08
CA ILE A 284 -2.41 -18.90 5.25
C ILE A 284 -2.96 -18.26 6.51
N ASP A 285 -3.64 -19.00 7.38
CA ASP A 285 -4.24 -18.46 8.60
C ASP A 285 -3.25 -18.43 9.77
N LEU A 286 -2.51 -17.31 9.87
CA LEU A 286 -1.56 -17.11 10.97
C LEU A 286 -2.28 -16.79 12.30
N LYS A 287 -3.48 -16.19 12.26
CA LYS A 287 -4.28 -15.91 13.46
C LYS A 287 -4.68 -17.19 14.17
N GLU A 288 -5.08 -18.19 13.40
CA GLU A 288 -5.46 -19.49 13.98
C GLU A 288 -4.30 -20.11 14.76
N LEU A 289 -3.07 -20.11 14.20
CA LEU A 289 -1.88 -20.60 14.86
C LEU A 289 -1.57 -19.82 16.14
N LEU A 290 -1.60 -18.47 16.07
CA LEU A 290 -1.37 -17.63 17.24
C LEU A 290 -2.33 -17.94 18.37
N ARG A 291 -3.60 -18.12 18.08
CA ARG A 291 -4.67 -18.34 19.08
C ARG A 291 -4.74 -19.76 19.61
N LYS A 292 -4.21 -20.74 18.87
CA LYS A 292 -4.00 -22.11 19.34
C LYS A 292 -2.75 -22.24 20.23
N GLY A 293 -1.97 -21.16 20.39
CA GLY A 293 -0.74 -21.19 21.20
C GLY A 293 0.45 -21.82 20.48
N SER A 294 0.41 -21.91 19.14
CA SER A 294 1.54 -22.44 18.37
C SER A 294 2.84 -21.70 18.65
N SER A 295 3.94 -22.44 18.65
CA SER A 295 5.29 -21.90 18.81
C SER A 295 5.69 -21.02 17.62
N ASP A 296 6.71 -20.16 17.81
CA ASP A 296 7.28 -19.38 16.71
C ASP A 296 7.86 -20.29 15.62
N GLY A 297 8.43 -21.45 15.99
CA GLY A 297 8.94 -22.45 15.05
C GLY A 297 7.88 -23.03 14.12
N GLU A 298 6.66 -23.29 14.61
CA GLU A 298 5.55 -23.76 13.78
C GLU A 298 5.09 -22.69 12.80
N ILE A 299 5.03 -21.42 13.22
CA ILE A 299 4.70 -20.28 12.35
C ILE A 299 5.78 -20.14 11.26
N ILE A 300 7.07 -20.19 11.63
CA ILE A 300 8.19 -20.08 10.72
C ILE A 300 8.15 -21.19 9.67
N LYS A 301 7.93 -22.43 10.10
CA LYS A 301 7.81 -23.59 9.21
C LYS A 301 6.69 -23.40 8.20
N LEU A 302 5.48 -23.08 8.66
CA LEU A 302 4.31 -22.90 7.77
C LEU A 302 4.53 -21.78 6.76
N VAL A 303 5.05 -20.62 7.17
CA VAL A 303 5.33 -19.49 6.27
C VAL A 303 6.36 -19.87 5.21
N SER A 304 7.43 -20.57 5.61
CA SER A 304 8.50 -21.00 4.69
C SER A 304 8.00 -22.00 3.65
N GLU A 305 7.25 -23.02 4.09
CA GLU A 305 6.68 -24.04 3.20
C GLU A 305 5.67 -23.45 2.21
N SER A 306 4.82 -22.56 2.71
CA SER A 306 3.76 -21.93 1.90
C SER A 306 4.32 -21.06 0.78
N LEU A 307 5.52 -20.50 0.94
CA LEU A 307 6.13 -19.63 -0.07
C LEU A 307 6.41 -20.36 -1.40
N SER A 308 6.60 -21.67 -1.37
CA SER A 308 6.73 -22.50 -2.58
C SER A 308 5.49 -22.43 -3.49
N ASN A 309 4.31 -22.11 -2.93
CA ASN A 309 3.05 -22.00 -3.65
C ASN A 309 2.86 -20.63 -4.32
N LYS A 310 3.77 -19.67 -4.12
CA LYS A 310 3.67 -18.37 -4.77
C LYS A 310 3.75 -18.52 -6.29
N ALA A 311 2.75 -18.00 -7.00
CA ALA A 311 2.71 -18.05 -8.46
C ALA A 311 3.85 -17.23 -9.09
N LYS A 312 4.30 -17.63 -10.27
CA LYS A 312 5.30 -16.90 -11.07
C LYS A 312 4.80 -15.50 -11.39
N GLU A 313 3.58 -15.43 -11.88
CA GLU A 313 2.91 -14.19 -12.27
C GLU A 313 1.40 -14.28 -12.04
N HIS A 314 0.70 -13.18 -12.08
CA HIS A 314 -0.77 -13.18 -12.03
C HIS A 314 -1.37 -13.58 -13.40
N PRO A 315 -2.63 -14.06 -13.43
CA PRO A 315 -3.22 -14.66 -14.63
C PRO A 315 -3.58 -13.68 -15.77
N GLY A 316 -3.13 -12.42 -15.69
CA GLY A 316 -3.46 -11.37 -16.67
C GLY A 316 -4.74 -10.61 -16.36
N ILE A 317 -4.89 -9.44 -17.00
CA ILE A 317 -5.95 -8.46 -16.67
C ILE A 317 -7.37 -9.01 -16.91
N TYR A 318 -7.59 -9.72 -18.00
CA TYR A 318 -8.93 -10.23 -18.33
C TYR A 318 -9.38 -11.32 -17.36
N SER A 319 -8.48 -12.24 -17.00
CA SER A 319 -8.76 -13.26 -15.99
C SER A 319 -9.00 -12.64 -14.62
N LEU A 320 -8.28 -11.56 -14.27
CA LEU A 320 -8.49 -10.82 -13.03
C LEU A 320 -9.83 -10.09 -13.02
N ALA A 321 -10.23 -9.46 -14.14
CA ALA A 321 -11.50 -8.76 -14.26
C ALA A 321 -12.71 -9.70 -14.10
N LEU A 322 -12.58 -10.94 -14.57
CA LEU A 322 -13.65 -11.94 -14.51
C LEU A 322 -13.66 -12.75 -13.19
N GLY A 323 -12.49 -13.01 -12.61
CA GLY A 323 -12.33 -13.99 -11.53
C GLY A 323 -11.87 -13.42 -10.18
N ASN A 324 -11.48 -12.15 -10.09
CA ASN A 324 -10.96 -11.60 -8.84
C ASN A 324 -12.07 -11.30 -7.83
N LYS A 325 -12.22 -12.18 -6.85
CA LYS A 325 -13.21 -12.05 -5.75
C LYS A 325 -12.67 -11.23 -4.55
N ASN A 326 -11.53 -10.58 -4.68
CA ASN A 326 -10.95 -9.78 -3.60
C ASN A 326 -11.37 -8.30 -3.74
N SER A 327 -11.68 -7.66 -2.62
CA SER A 327 -11.83 -6.21 -2.53
C SER A 327 -10.52 -5.60 -1.99
N MET A 328 -10.11 -4.45 -2.52
CA MET A 328 -8.88 -3.76 -2.07
C MET A 328 -8.90 -3.47 -0.57
N LYS A 329 -10.05 -3.08 -0.03
CA LYS A 329 -10.26 -2.81 1.40
C LYS A 329 -9.91 -4.00 2.28
N ASN A 330 -10.25 -5.21 1.84
CA ASN A 330 -10.02 -6.44 2.62
C ASN A 330 -8.58 -6.97 2.52
N ILE A 331 -7.80 -6.48 1.55
CA ILE A 331 -6.43 -6.96 1.31
C ILE A 331 -5.39 -6.00 1.93
N GLY A 332 -5.80 -4.80 2.29
CA GLY A 332 -4.91 -3.77 2.81
C GLY A 332 -4.19 -3.03 1.69
N GLY A 333 -4.92 -2.32 0.91
CA GLY A 333 -4.63 -1.32 -0.11
C GLY A 333 -3.24 -1.10 -0.64
#